data_2be96b743390d5289cf32c26c74451b9
#
_entry.id   2be96b743390d5289cf32c26c74451b9
#
_cell.length_a   1.000
_cell.length_b   1.000
_cell.length_c   1.000
_cell.angle_alpha   90.00
_cell.angle_beta   90.00
_cell.angle_gamma   90.00
#
_symmetry.space_group_name_H-M   'P 1'
#
loop_
_entity.id
_entity.type
_entity.pdbx_description
1 polymer ?
#
loop_
_entity_poly.entity_id
_entity_poly.type
_entity_poly.pdbx_seq_one_letter_code
_entity_poly.pdbx_strand_id
1 'polypeptide(L)'
;MIKKFLFSTLVVLCSVTAVYSQSKTKETNKLEDPDNLASQYFSQVMGVAVDATSNIKLYKFIYEWIGTPYRFGGNTQKGIDCSAFTKAIYDKVFNTTILRNSRDIFSMVNPLPKDELKEGDLVFFKIKSKSITHIGIYLGDNRFAHASSSRGVVISNLNEP
;
A
#
# COMPACT_ATOMS: atom_id res chain seq x y z
N MET A 1 -9.96 -88.36 -22.01
CA MET A 1 -10.42 -87.11 -22.64
C MET A 1 -10.31 -85.97 -21.61
N ILE A 2 -9.32 -85.10 -21.75
CA ILE A 2 -9.01 -84.02 -20.80
C ILE A 2 -9.47 -82.75 -21.45
N LYS A 3 -10.50 -82.07 -20.85
CA LYS A 3 -10.96 -80.76 -21.26
C LYS A 3 -10.18 -79.68 -20.47
N LYS A 4 -9.43 -78.82 -21.22
CA LYS A 4 -8.77 -77.64 -20.65
C LYS A 4 -9.78 -76.51 -20.54
N PHE A 5 -9.93 -76.03 -19.33
CA PHE A 5 -10.65 -74.72 -19.03
C PHE A 5 -9.69 -73.55 -19.24
N LEU A 6 -10.00 -72.66 -20.19
CA LEU A 6 -9.32 -71.41 -20.36
C LEU A 6 -9.97 -70.37 -19.39
N PHE A 7 -9.20 -69.91 -18.41
CA PHE A 7 -9.56 -68.77 -17.57
C PHE A 7 -9.14 -67.48 -18.31
N SER A 8 -10.13 -66.75 -18.79
CA SER A 8 -9.91 -65.39 -19.33
C SER A 8 -9.88 -64.42 -18.18
N THR A 9 -8.71 -63.94 -17.84
CA THR A 9 -8.54 -62.84 -16.86
C THR A 9 -8.80 -61.52 -17.55
N LEU A 10 -9.95 -60.94 -17.29
CA LEU A 10 -10.30 -59.57 -17.69
C LEU A 10 -9.56 -58.60 -16.78
N VAL A 11 -8.49 -57.96 -17.27
CA VAL A 11 -7.81 -56.87 -16.57
C VAL A 11 -8.60 -55.60 -16.82
N VAL A 12 -9.34 -55.18 -15.83
CA VAL A 12 -9.99 -53.86 -15.83
C VAL A 12 -8.95 -52.81 -15.49
N LEU A 13 -8.51 -52.05 -16.49
CA LEU A 13 -7.61 -50.90 -16.32
C LEU A 13 -8.45 -49.74 -15.82
N CYS A 14 -8.42 -49.49 -14.49
CA CYS A 14 -9.04 -48.35 -13.87
C CYS A 14 -8.17 -47.13 -14.10
N SER A 15 -8.48 -46.33 -15.13
CA SER A 15 -7.83 -45.04 -15.39
C SER A 15 -8.33 -44.04 -14.36
N VAL A 16 -7.51 -43.74 -13.35
CA VAL A 16 -7.73 -42.66 -12.40
C VAL A 16 -7.41 -41.34 -13.10
N THR A 17 -8.42 -40.69 -13.63
CA THR A 17 -8.30 -39.29 -14.09
C THR A 17 -8.25 -38.39 -12.85
N ALA A 18 -7.04 -37.94 -12.48
CA ALA A 18 -6.88 -36.89 -11.49
C ALA A 18 -7.45 -35.58 -12.07
N VAL A 19 -8.62 -35.21 -11.63
CA VAL A 19 -9.19 -33.89 -11.91
C VAL A 19 -8.45 -32.88 -11.06
N TYR A 20 -7.46 -32.19 -11.66
CA TYR A 20 -6.88 -30.99 -11.04
C TYR A 20 -7.93 -29.89 -11.08
N SER A 21 -8.60 -29.69 -9.95
CA SER A 21 -9.40 -28.50 -9.74
C SER A 21 -8.49 -27.30 -9.67
N GLN A 22 -8.40 -26.54 -10.76
CA GLN A 22 -7.80 -25.21 -10.74
C GLN A 22 -8.74 -24.31 -9.97
N SER A 23 -8.45 -24.15 -8.67
CA SER A 23 -9.03 -23.09 -7.88
C SER A 23 -8.66 -21.75 -8.55
N LYS A 24 -9.64 -21.08 -9.17
CA LYS A 24 -9.49 -19.70 -9.61
C LYS A 24 -9.25 -18.85 -8.37
N THR A 25 -7.99 -18.66 -8.01
CA THR A 25 -7.58 -17.68 -7.05
C THR A 25 -7.98 -16.33 -7.62
N LYS A 26 -8.89 -15.66 -6.94
CA LYS A 26 -9.25 -14.27 -7.20
C LYS A 26 -7.94 -13.47 -7.18
N GLU A 27 -7.50 -12.95 -8.33
CA GLU A 27 -6.38 -12.03 -8.42
C GLU A 27 -6.66 -10.83 -7.53
N THR A 28 -6.18 -10.90 -6.31
CA THR A 28 -5.95 -9.69 -5.53
C THR A 28 -4.78 -8.99 -6.22
N ASN A 29 -5.00 -7.76 -6.67
CA ASN A 29 -4.02 -6.87 -7.31
C ASN A 29 -2.89 -6.45 -6.34
N LYS A 30 -2.38 -7.37 -5.54
CA LYS A 30 -1.21 -7.22 -4.70
C LYS A 30 -0.01 -7.53 -5.57
N LEU A 31 0.89 -6.56 -5.77
CA LEU A 31 2.21 -6.83 -6.34
C LEU A 31 2.85 -7.89 -5.43
N GLU A 32 2.97 -9.10 -5.93
CA GLU A 32 3.65 -10.16 -5.20
C GLU A 32 5.14 -9.82 -5.15
N ASP A 33 5.68 -9.79 -3.94
CA ASP A 33 7.10 -9.64 -3.65
C ASP A 33 7.58 -10.94 -2.97
N PRO A 34 7.67 -12.07 -3.73
CA PRO A 34 7.87 -13.40 -3.17
C PRO A 34 9.20 -13.53 -2.41
N ASP A 35 10.19 -12.72 -2.76
CA ASP A 35 11.51 -12.73 -2.13
C ASP A 35 11.69 -11.55 -1.14
N ASN A 36 10.65 -10.77 -0.89
CA ASN A 36 10.67 -9.53 -0.09
C ASN A 36 11.73 -8.52 -0.56
N LEU A 37 12.14 -8.57 -1.84
CA LEU A 37 13.16 -7.68 -2.39
C LEU A 37 12.68 -6.23 -2.45
N ALA A 38 11.43 -6.01 -2.86
CA ALA A 38 10.85 -4.66 -2.89
C ALA A 38 10.69 -4.11 -1.47
N SER A 39 10.25 -4.93 -0.50
CA SER A 39 10.14 -4.55 0.90
C SER A 39 11.50 -4.16 1.48
N GLN A 40 12.53 -4.96 1.25
CA GLN A 40 13.91 -4.67 1.68
C GLN A 40 14.43 -3.38 1.04
N TYR A 41 14.24 -3.23 -0.28
CA TYR A 41 14.67 -2.03 -1.00
C TYR A 41 14.03 -0.76 -0.42
N PHE A 42 12.70 -0.73 -0.28
CA PHE A 42 12.01 0.45 0.26
C PHE A 42 12.35 0.69 1.73
N SER A 43 12.53 -0.34 2.55
CA SER A 43 12.99 -0.19 3.93
C SER A 43 14.33 0.52 3.99
N GLN A 44 15.28 0.12 3.16
CA GLN A 44 16.63 0.68 3.13
C GLN A 44 16.66 2.12 2.61
N VAL A 45 15.97 2.40 1.48
CA VAL A 45 16.05 3.75 0.85
C VAL A 45 15.17 4.78 1.56
N MET A 46 14.08 4.36 2.20
CA MET A 46 13.12 5.28 2.82
C MET A 46 13.28 5.37 4.35
N GLY A 47 14.06 4.48 4.95
CA GLY A 47 14.28 4.45 6.40
C GLY A 47 13.01 4.15 7.20
N VAL A 48 12.12 3.31 6.64
CA VAL A 48 10.88 2.85 7.27
C VAL A 48 10.84 1.33 7.29
N ALA A 49 10.16 0.73 8.27
CA ALA A 49 9.97 -0.71 8.27
C ALA A 49 8.92 -1.08 7.22
N VAL A 50 9.32 -1.80 6.19
CA VAL A 50 8.43 -2.35 5.15
C VAL A 50 8.57 -3.87 5.20
N ASP A 51 7.47 -4.57 5.39
CA ASP A 51 7.43 -6.03 5.50
C ASP A 51 6.47 -6.66 4.47
N ALA A 52 6.29 -7.97 4.55
CA ALA A 52 5.42 -8.72 3.63
C ALA A 52 3.93 -8.32 3.73
N THR A 53 3.51 -7.68 4.81
CA THR A 53 2.13 -7.21 5.01
C THR A 53 1.91 -5.79 4.52
N SER A 54 3.00 -5.04 4.31
CA SER A 54 2.98 -3.64 3.88
C SER A 54 2.44 -3.48 2.46
N ASN A 55 1.84 -2.33 2.19
CA ASN A 55 1.33 -2.00 0.87
C ASN A 55 2.46 -1.49 -0.05
N ILE A 56 3.13 -2.38 -0.76
CA ILE A 56 4.25 -2.05 -1.66
C ILE A 56 3.88 -0.97 -2.70
N LYS A 57 2.61 -0.91 -3.15
CA LYS A 57 2.17 0.16 -4.07
C LYS A 57 2.25 1.55 -3.42
N LEU A 58 1.99 1.64 -2.10
CA LEU A 58 2.12 2.88 -1.34
C LEU A 58 3.58 3.36 -1.33
N TYR A 59 4.50 2.48 -0.95
CA TYR A 59 5.93 2.81 -0.88
C TYR A 59 6.51 3.17 -2.24
N LYS A 60 6.15 2.41 -3.28
CA LYS A 60 6.54 2.73 -4.66
C LYS A 60 6.05 4.12 -5.07
N PHE A 61 4.78 4.43 -4.84
CA PHE A 61 4.21 5.73 -5.18
C PHE A 61 4.94 6.86 -4.43
N ILE A 62 5.14 6.71 -3.12
CA ILE A 62 5.85 7.72 -2.32
C ILE A 62 7.27 7.91 -2.84
N TYR A 63 8.00 6.82 -3.12
CA TYR A 63 9.37 6.86 -3.64
C TYR A 63 9.47 7.65 -4.95
N GLU A 64 8.54 7.46 -5.88
CA GLU A 64 8.46 8.20 -7.15
C GLU A 64 8.25 9.71 -6.97
N TRP A 65 7.74 10.12 -5.80
CA TRP A 65 7.45 11.52 -5.48
C TRP A 65 8.46 12.16 -4.53
N ILE A 66 9.32 11.39 -3.85
CA ILE A 66 10.33 11.94 -2.94
C ILE A 66 11.16 13.03 -3.67
N GLY A 67 11.37 14.16 -2.98
CA GLY A 67 12.11 15.29 -3.52
C GLY A 67 11.31 16.22 -4.44
N THR A 68 10.05 15.88 -4.78
CA THR A 68 9.17 16.80 -5.52
C THR A 68 9.01 18.10 -4.73
N PRO A 69 9.28 19.29 -5.34
CA PRO A 69 9.21 20.56 -4.62
C PRO A 69 7.82 20.86 -4.09
N TYR A 70 7.75 21.56 -2.96
CA TYR A 70 6.47 22.08 -2.45
C TYR A 70 6.01 23.27 -3.31
N ARG A 71 4.73 23.24 -3.70
CA ARG A 71 4.06 24.37 -4.34
C ARG A 71 2.63 24.46 -3.82
N PHE A 72 2.28 25.56 -3.19
CA PHE A 72 0.91 25.80 -2.74
C PHE A 72 -0.07 25.72 -3.90
N GLY A 73 -1.13 24.92 -3.77
CA GLY A 73 -2.09 24.66 -4.86
C GLY A 73 -1.57 23.76 -5.99
N GLY A 74 -0.29 23.34 -5.93
CA GLY A 74 0.30 22.43 -6.92
C GLY A 74 -0.22 21.01 -6.80
N ASN A 75 -0.17 20.26 -7.93
CA ASN A 75 -0.66 18.87 -8.01
C ASN A 75 0.14 18.01 -9.01
N THR A 76 1.37 18.39 -9.31
CA THR A 76 2.26 17.69 -10.26
C THR A 76 3.65 17.49 -9.68
N GLN A 77 4.49 16.68 -10.34
CA GLN A 77 5.90 16.51 -9.95
C GLN A 77 6.76 17.78 -10.17
N LYS A 78 6.23 18.82 -10.83
CA LYS A 78 6.87 20.15 -10.88
C LYS A 78 6.60 20.99 -9.64
N GLY A 79 5.73 20.52 -8.75
CA GLY A 79 5.37 21.12 -7.49
C GLY A 79 4.02 20.64 -6.99
N ILE A 80 3.98 20.22 -5.73
CA ILE A 80 2.80 19.65 -5.08
C ILE A 80 2.63 20.19 -3.67
N ASP A 81 1.38 20.41 -3.22
CA ASP A 81 1.10 20.67 -1.80
C ASP A 81 0.73 19.41 -1.02
N CYS A 82 0.65 19.53 0.31
CA CYS A 82 0.42 18.41 1.20
C CYS A 82 -0.88 17.66 0.92
N SER A 83 -1.97 18.37 0.69
CA SER A 83 -3.28 17.75 0.44
C SER A 83 -3.40 17.17 -0.96
N ALA A 84 -2.75 17.76 -1.97
CA ALA A 84 -2.69 17.19 -3.31
C ALA A 84 -1.87 15.89 -3.34
N PHE A 85 -0.75 15.85 -2.61
CA PHE A 85 0.07 14.64 -2.49
C PHE A 85 -0.72 13.50 -1.83
N THR A 86 -1.36 13.79 -0.69
CA THR A 86 -2.21 12.82 0.00
C THR A 86 -3.37 12.35 -0.88
N LYS A 87 -4.05 13.29 -1.58
CA LYS A 87 -5.13 12.94 -2.51
C LYS A 87 -4.62 12.04 -3.64
N ALA A 88 -3.47 12.32 -4.22
CA ALA A 88 -2.89 11.50 -5.29
C ALA A 88 -2.59 10.07 -4.83
N ILE A 89 -2.13 9.89 -3.59
CA ILE A 89 -1.94 8.56 -2.99
C ILE A 89 -3.29 7.85 -2.86
N TYR A 90 -4.30 8.50 -2.28
CA TYR A 90 -5.61 7.88 -2.11
C TYR A 90 -6.25 7.49 -3.44
N ASP A 91 -6.19 8.37 -4.45
CA ASP A 91 -6.70 8.07 -5.79
C ASP A 91 -5.95 6.90 -6.46
N LYS A 92 -4.62 6.86 -6.38
CA LYS A 92 -3.79 5.92 -7.16
C LYS A 92 -3.48 4.60 -6.45
N VAL A 93 -3.34 4.63 -5.13
CA VAL A 93 -2.96 3.45 -4.34
C VAL A 93 -4.19 2.77 -3.75
N PHE A 94 -5.08 3.56 -3.14
CA PHE A 94 -6.26 3.03 -2.44
C PHE A 94 -7.54 3.07 -3.27
N ASN A 95 -7.49 3.59 -4.51
CA ASN A 95 -8.65 3.76 -5.39
C ASN A 95 -9.82 4.47 -4.70
N THR A 96 -9.51 5.47 -3.89
CA THR A 96 -10.45 6.22 -3.06
C THR A 96 -10.28 7.70 -3.32
N THR A 97 -11.35 8.40 -3.69
CA THR A 97 -11.32 9.85 -3.91
C THR A 97 -11.59 10.58 -2.60
N ILE A 98 -10.67 11.46 -2.20
CA ILE A 98 -10.82 12.35 -1.05
C ILE A 98 -10.89 13.83 -1.51
N LEU A 99 -11.30 14.71 -0.61
CA LEU A 99 -11.40 16.15 -0.90
C LEU A 99 -10.03 16.77 -1.18
N ARG A 100 -10.03 18.04 -1.66
CA ARG A 100 -8.79 18.69 -2.14
C ARG A 100 -7.98 19.37 -1.04
N ASN A 101 -8.59 19.85 0.02
CA ASN A 101 -7.86 20.57 1.07
C ASN A 101 -7.89 19.85 2.43
N SER A 102 -6.85 20.06 3.24
CA SER A 102 -6.65 19.32 4.49
C SER A 102 -7.75 19.55 5.54
N ARG A 103 -8.41 20.72 5.57
CA ARG A 103 -9.49 21.01 6.53
C ARG A 103 -10.76 20.25 6.17
N ASP A 104 -11.09 20.23 4.87
CA ASP A 104 -12.28 19.53 4.39
C ASP A 104 -12.09 18.01 4.55
N ILE A 105 -10.88 17.49 4.29
CA ILE A 105 -10.56 16.08 4.55
C ILE A 105 -10.72 15.78 6.05
N PHE A 106 -10.17 16.64 6.92
CA PHE A 106 -10.28 16.46 8.38
C PHE A 106 -11.72 16.44 8.87
N SER A 107 -12.61 17.23 8.27
CA SER A 107 -14.02 17.27 8.67
C SER A 107 -14.80 16.00 8.31
N MET A 108 -14.26 15.15 7.45
CA MET A 108 -14.91 13.92 6.97
C MET A 108 -14.37 12.64 7.61
N VAL A 109 -13.35 12.73 8.44
CA VAL A 109 -12.72 11.57 9.08
C VAL A 109 -12.94 11.56 10.59
N ASN A 110 -12.94 10.37 11.17
CA ASN A 110 -13.01 10.21 12.62
C ASN A 110 -11.59 10.19 13.19
N PRO A 111 -11.33 10.93 14.29
CA PRO A 111 -10.05 10.88 14.98
C PRO A 111 -9.80 9.49 15.58
N LEU A 112 -8.56 9.03 15.48
CA LEU A 112 -8.07 7.81 16.12
C LEU A 112 -7.02 8.16 17.17
N PRO A 113 -6.89 7.37 18.26
CA PRO A 113 -5.74 7.41 19.16
C PRO A 113 -4.44 7.16 18.39
N LYS A 114 -3.34 7.77 18.85
CA LYS A 114 -2.04 7.67 18.15
C LYS A 114 -1.51 6.23 18.09
N ASP A 115 -1.79 5.45 19.12
CA ASP A 115 -1.41 4.04 19.24
C ASP A 115 -2.22 3.08 18.37
N GLU A 116 -3.33 3.54 17.82
CA GLU A 116 -4.14 2.77 16.86
C GLU A 116 -3.82 3.07 15.39
N LEU A 117 -2.89 4.01 15.11
CA LEU A 117 -2.51 4.38 13.75
C LEU A 117 -1.93 3.20 12.99
N LYS A 118 -2.39 3.03 11.74
CA LYS A 118 -1.94 2.01 10.79
C LYS A 118 -1.42 2.65 9.51
N GLU A 119 -0.60 1.91 8.80
CA GLU A 119 -0.13 2.28 7.46
C GLU A 119 -1.29 2.74 6.57
N GLY A 120 -1.13 3.90 5.94
CA GLY A 120 -2.16 4.51 5.10
C GLY A 120 -3.08 5.49 5.81
N ASP A 121 -3.08 5.55 7.14
CA ASP A 121 -3.89 6.51 7.88
C ASP A 121 -3.43 7.95 7.67
N LEU A 122 -4.37 8.89 7.81
CA LEU A 122 -4.10 10.31 7.66
C LEU A 122 -3.62 10.92 8.97
N VAL A 123 -2.54 11.68 8.91
CA VAL A 123 -2.05 12.47 10.04
C VAL A 123 -2.21 13.96 9.74
N PHE A 124 -2.76 14.70 10.70
CA PHE A 124 -3.12 16.12 10.55
C PHE A 124 -2.39 16.99 11.55
N PHE A 125 -1.98 18.19 11.11
CA PHE A 125 -1.21 19.12 11.94
C PHE A 125 -1.79 20.51 11.91
N LYS A 126 -1.69 21.19 13.07
CA LYS A 126 -1.99 22.60 13.27
C LYS A 126 -0.68 23.39 13.37
N ILE A 127 -0.04 23.66 12.21
CA ILE A 127 1.26 24.37 12.19
C ILE A 127 1.02 25.87 12.29
N LYS A 128 1.46 26.48 13.40
CA LYS A 128 1.30 27.92 13.68
C LYS A 128 -0.14 28.43 13.48
N SER A 129 -1.13 27.59 13.74
CA SER A 129 -2.56 27.88 13.50
C SER A 129 -3.44 27.15 14.50
N LYS A 130 -4.66 27.69 14.77
CA LYS A 130 -5.71 26.99 15.52
C LYS A 130 -6.47 25.96 14.67
N SER A 131 -6.36 26.05 13.35
CA SER A 131 -7.00 25.16 12.39
C SER A 131 -5.98 24.17 11.79
N ILE A 132 -6.47 23.08 11.20
CA ILE A 132 -5.64 22.16 10.41
C ILE A 132 -5.04 22.93 9.22
N THR A 133 -3.72 22.83 9.06
CA THR A 133 -2.96 23.47 7.98
C THR A 133 -2.08 22.51 7.20
N HIS A 134 -1.92 21.27 7.70
CA HIS A 134 -1.06 20.30 7.07
C HIS A 134 -1.60 18.89 7.23
N ILE A 135 -1.22 17.99 6.31
CA ILE A 135 -1.64 16.61 6.25
C ILE A 135 -0.50 15.74 5.69
N GLY A 136 -0.43 14.50 6.14
CA GLY A 136 0.44 13.46 5.62
C GLY A 136 -0.19 12.08 5.72
N ILE A 137 0.54 11.07 5.29
CA ILE A 137 0.16 9.66 5.35
C ILE A 137 1.09 8.91 6.29
N TYR A 138 0.52 8.18 7.24
CA TYR A 138 1.26 7.36 8.19
C TYR A 138 1.81 6.09 7.53
N LEU A 139 3.04 5.72 7.90
CA LEU A 139 3.78 4.58 7.31
C LEU A 139 4.17 3.51 8.34
N GLY A 140 3.81 3.69 9.60
CA GLY A 140 4.32 2.87 10.70
C GLY A 140 5.49 3.54 11.44
N ASP A 141 5.85 3.03 12.62
CA ASP A 141 7.02 3.44 13.43
C ASP A 141 7.19 4.95 13.61
N ASN A 142 6.07 5.66 13.84
CA ASN A 142 6.02 7.12 13.89
C ASN A 142 6.51 7.85 12.62
N ARG A 143 6.66 7.15 11.50
CA ARG A 143 7.02 7.75 10.20
C ARG A 143 5.78 8.14 9.42
N PHE A 144 5.86 9.24 8.68
CA PHE A 144 4.80 9.68 7.77
C PHE A 144 5.39 10.39 6.55
N ALA A 145 4.75 10.20 5.40
CA ALA A 145 5.10 10.90 4.17
C ALA A 145 4.23 12.15 4.00
N HIS A 146 4.83 13.26 3.59
CA HIS A 146 4.13 14.52 3.33
C HIS A 146 4.90 15.41 2.36
N ALA A 147 4.21 16.41 1.77
CA ALA A 147 4.87 17.50 1.07
C ALA A 147 5.17 18.63 2.06
N SER A 148 6.41 18.69 2.56
CA SER A 148 6.91 19.74 3.46
C SER A 148 7.10 21.04 2.69
N SER A 149 6.65 22.17 3.27
CA SER A 149 6.80 23.49 2.64
C SER A 149 8.26 23.93 2.43
N SER A 150 9.21 23.35 3.17
CA SER A 150 10.63 23.68 3.08
C SER A 150 11.48 22.63 2.38
N ARG A 151 11.03 21.36 2.35
CA ARG A 151 11.84 20.23 1.85
C ARG A 151 11.19 19.49 0.68
N GLY A 152 9.96 19.85 0.28
CA GLY A 152 9.19 19.09 -0.69
C GLY A 152 8.67 17.78 -0.14
N VAL A 153 8.45 16.78 -0.99
CA VAL A 153 7.97 15.45 -0.56
C VAL A 153 9.08 14.71 0.16
N VAL A 154 8.82 14.39 1.43
CA VAL A 154 9.77 13.74 2.36
C VAL A 154 9.04 12.81 3.32
N ILE A 155 9.81 11.94 3.97
CA ILE A 155 9.38 11.18 5.14
C ILE A 155 9.90 11.88 6.39
N SER A 156 9.03 12.06 7.39
CA SER A 156 9.34 12.67 8.68
C SER A 156 8.90 11.77 9.82
N ASN A 157 9.32 12.11 11.03
CA ASN A 157 8.94 11.39 12.25
C ASN A 157 7.94 12.21 13.06
N LEU A 158 6.87 11.58 13.57
CA LEU A 158 5.86 12.23 14.41
C LEU A 158 6.39 12.72 15.77
N ASN A 159 7.55 12.21 16.19
CA ASN A 159 8.19 12.59 17.45
C ASN A 159 9.27 13.68 17.27
N GLU A 160 9.57 14.09 16.04
CA GLU A 160 10.47 15.21 15.75
C GLU A 160 9.66 16.51 15.64
N PRO A 161 10.19 17.63 16.16
CA PRO A 161 9.50 18.92 16.12
C PRO A 161 9.42 19.55 14.73
#